data_5acbbed4359f6ab42acb6e3b63f0be27
#
_entry.id   5acbbed4359f6ab42acb6e3b63f0be27
#
_cell.length_a   1.000
_cell.length_b   1.000
_cell.length_c   1.000
_cell.angle_alpha   90.00
_cell.angle_beta   90.00
_cell.angle_gamma   90.00
#
_symmetry.space_group_name_H-M   'P 1'
#
loop_
_entity.id
_entity.type
_entity.pdbx_description
1 polymer ?
#
loop_
_entity_poly.entity_id
_entity_poly.type
_entity_poly.pdbx_seq_one_letter_code
_entity_poly.pdbx_strand_id
1 'polypeptide(L)'
;MKLNILHILLYLFICSACNSEEKFSVDYVDPFIGTGFHGHTYPGATAPFGAVQLSPDTRVGNWDACAGYHYNDTTLRGFSHTHLSLSLIHI
;
A
#
# COMPACT_ATOMS: atom_id res chain seq x y z
N MET A 1 22.95 -3.93 -51.38
CA MET A 1 23.61 -3.72 -50.08
C MET A 1 22.91 -2.67 -49.18
N LYS A 2 22.42 -1.56 -49.75
CA LYS A 2 21.70 -0.52 -48.95
C LYS A 2 20.35 -0.96 -48.43
N LEU A 3 19.63 -1.85 -49.12
CA LEU A 3 18.32 -2.35 -48.72
C LEU A 3 18.39 -3.25 -47.46
N ASN A 4 19.45 -4.03 -47.33
CA ASN A 4 19.64 -4.94 -46.19
C ASN A 4 19.95 -4.20 -44.88
N ILE A 5 20.68 -3.08 -44.98
CA ILE A 5 20.98 -2.25 -43.80
C ILE A 5 19.72 -1.59 -43.26
N LEU A 6 18.83 -1.14 -44.13
CA LEU A 6 17.55 -0.53 -43.75
C LEU A 6 16.63 -1.55 -43.04
N HIS A 7 16.59 -2.80 -43.48
CA HIS A 7 15.84 -3.85 -42.83
C HIS A 7 16.40 -4.24 -41.47
N ILE A 8 17.73 -4.27 -41.32
CA ILE A 8 18.40 -4.55 -40.05
C ILE A 8 18.09 -3.43 -39.03
N LEU A 9 18.16 -2.17 -39.47
CA LEU A 9 17.79 -1.02 -38.61
C LEU A 9 16.33 -1.04 -38.18
N LEU A 10 15.43 -1.40 -39.10
CA LEU A 10 13.99 -1.53 -38.78
C LEU A 10 13.75 -2.67 -37.79
N TYR A 11 14.45 -3.79 -37.93
CA TYR A 11 14.33 -4.93 -36.99
C TYR A 11 14.85 -4.57 -35.61
N LEU A 12 15.98 -3.86 -35.51
CA LEU A 12 16.52 -3.35 -34.25
C LEU A 12 15.55 -2.38 -33.55
N PHE A 13 14.86 -1.55 -34.32
CA PHE A 13 13.88 -0.59 -33.79
C PHE A 13 12.63 -1.29 -33.23
N ILE A 14 12.17 -2.36 -33.87
CA ILE A 14 11.02 -3.15 -33.43
C ILE A 14 11.35 -3.92 -32.13
N CYS A 15 12.57 -4.44 -32.00
CA CYS A 15 13.01 -5.15 -30.79
C CYS A 15 13.17 -4.26 -29.57
N SER A 16 13.37 -2.95 -29.76
CA SER A 16 13.51 -1.98 -28.65
C SER A 16 12.18 -1.53 -28.03
N ALA A 17 11.06 -1.88 -28.65
CA ALA A 17 9.73 -1.38 -28.25
C ALA A 17 9.02 -2.23 -27.18
N CYS A 18 9.60 -3.34 -26.74
CA CYS A 18 9.00 -4.22 -25.74
C CYS A 18 9.77 -4.22 -24.42
N ASN A 19 9.79 -3.08 -23.72
CA ASN A 19 10.04 -3.04 -22.29
C ASN A 19 8.72 -2.73 -21.58
N SER A 20 7.85 -3.72 -21.46
CA SER A 20 6.77 -3.67 -20.49
C SER A 20 7.37 -4.12 -19.15
N GLU A 21 7.54 -3.19 -18.21
CA GLU A 21 7.77 -3.58 -16.82
C GLU A 21 6.55 -4.37 -16.36
N GLU A 22 6.75 -5.64 -16.06
CA GLU A 22 5.72 -6.45 -15.41
C GLU A 22 5.52 -5.91 -13.99
N LYS A 23 4.46 -5.11 -13.79
CA LYS A 23 4.04 -4.70 -12.46
C LYS A 23 3.41 -5.91 -11.76
N PHE A 24 4.00 -6.30 -10.65
CA PHE A 24 3.38 -7.29 -9.76
C PHE A 24 2.08 -6.75 -9.18
N SER A 25 1.13 -7.63 -8.86
CA SER A 25 -0.15 -7.23 -8.24
C SER A 25 0.03 -6.44 -6.95
N VAL A 26 1.13 -6.67 -6.22
CA VAL A 26 1.50 -5.94 -5.00
C VAL A 26 1.79 -4.45 -5.25
N ASP A 27 2.22 -4.07 -6.46
CA ASP A 27 2.53 -2.68 -6.80
C ASP A 27 1.27 -1.79 -6.87
N TYR A 28 0.08 -2.41 -6.90
CA TYR A 28 -1.20 -1.72 -6.88
C TYR A 28 -1.81 -1.62 -5.48
N VAL A 29 -1.15 -2.18 -4.47
CA VAL A 29 -1.62 -2.16 -3.10
C VAL A 29 -1.04 -0.93 -2.39
N ASP A 30 -1.92 -0.05 -1.93
CA ASP A 30 -1.55 1.07 -1.07
C ASP A 30 -2.05 0.80 0.37
N PRO A 31 -1.15 0.47 1.31
CA PRO A 31 -1.53 0.19 2.69
C PRO A 31 -2.02 1.43 3.45
N PHE A 32 -1.84 2.63 2.92
CA PHE A 32 -2.23 3.87 3.58
C PHE A 32 -3.63 4.34 3.23
N ILE A 33 -4.36 3.65 2.36
CA ILE A 33 -5.75 3.99 2.03
C ILE A 33 -6.60 4.00 3.29
N GLY A 34 -7.28 5.12 3.54
CA GLY A 34 -8.17 5.30 4.70
C GLY A 34 -7.45 5.59 6.02
N THR A 35 -6.13 5.74 6.06
CA THR A 35 -5.38 6.03 7.30
C THR A 35 -5.38 7.50 7.69
N GLY A 36 -5.85 8.38 6.83
CA GLY A 36 -5.99 9.82 7.11
C GLY A 36 -7.41 10.23 7.41
N PHE A 37 -7.58 11.47 7.87
CA PHE A 37 -8.86 12.09 8.18
C PHE A 37 -9.68 11.23 9.15
N HIS A 38 -10.91 10.86 8.84
CA HIS A 38 -11.78 9.98 9.65
C HIS A 38 -11.90 8.56 9.08
N GLY A 39 -10.86 8.09 8.39
CA GLY A 39 -10.89 6.77 7.73
C GLY A 39 -10.80 5.59 8.69
N HIS A 40 -10.15 5.76 9.84
CA HIS A 40 -10.02 4.77 10.90
C HIS A 40 -9.45 3.41 10.46
N THR A 41 -8.55 3.44 9.49
CA THR A 41 -7.80 2.26 9.07
C THR A 41 -6.34 2.34 9.51
N TYR A 42 -5.64 1.23 9.51
CA TYR A 42 -4.23 1.16 9.86
C TYR A 42 -3.43 0.48 8.72
N PRO A 43 -2.15 0.82 8.56
CA PRO A 43 -1.31 0.26 7.51
C PRO A 43 -0.76 -1.11 7.93
N GLY A 44 -1.57 -2.14 7.90
CA GLY A 44 -1.16 -3.46 8.32
C GLY A 44 -2.04 -4.58 7.77
N ALA A 45 -1.51 -5.80 7.80
CA ALA A 45 -2.21 -6.99 7.37
C ALA A 45 -3.05 -7.59 8.50
N THR A 46 -4.29 -7.96 8.21
CA THR A 46 -5.23 -8.59 9.16
C THR A 46 -5.57 -10.03 8.84
N ALA A 47 -5.36 -10.45 7.61
CA ALA A 47 -5.62 -11.83 7.22
C ALA A 47 -4.56 -12.79 7.78
N PRO A 48 -4.93 -14.05 8.14
CA PRO A 48 -6.27 -14.60 8.09
C PRO A 48 -7.14 -14.30 9.32
N PHE A 49 -6.54 -13.77 10.41
CA PHE A 49 -7.24 -13.54 11.69
C PHE A 49 -7.19 -12.06 12.06
N GLY A 50 -8.32 -11.36 11.98
CA GLY A 50 -8.41 -9.94 12.24
C GLY A 50 -8.27 -9.50 13.71
N ALA A 51 -8.08 -10.44 14.64
CA ALA A 51 -7.91 -10.13 16.05
C ALA A 51 -6.55 -9.52 16.39
N VAL A 52 -5.54 -9.77 15.54
CA VAL A 52 -4.21 -9.19 15.69
C VAL A 52 -3.97 -8.21 14.56
N GLN A 53 -3.72 -6.96 14.93
CA GLN A 53 -3.53 -5.84 14.01
C GLN A 53 -2.17 -5.21 14.30
N LEU A 54 -1.13 -5.72 13.68
CA LEU A 54 0.23 -5.19 13.83
C LEU A 54 0.33 -3.86 13.09
N SER A 55 0.42 -2.78 13.85
CA SER A 55 0.50 -1.43 13.30
C SER A 55 1.27 -0.50 14.22
N PRO A 56 1.94 0.52 13.66
CA PRO A 56 2.48 1.61 14.46
C PRO A 56 1.35 2.42 15.12
N ASP A 57 1.56 2.85 16.35
CA ASP A 57 0.67 3.76 17.08
C ASP A 57 1.19 5.18 16.99
N THR A 58 0.36 6.11 16.54
CA THR A 58 0.72 7.53 16.43
C THR A 58 -0.10 8.42 17.35
N ARG A 59 -1.36 8.05 17.64
CA ARG A 59 -2.23 8.82 18.54
C ARG A 59 -3.06 7.93 19.45
N VAL A 60 -3.54 8.52 20.53
CA VAL A 60 -4.38 7.86 21.54
C VAL A 60 -5.46 8.82 22.07
N GLY A 61 -6.54 8.29 22.58
CA GLY A 61 -7.44 9.00 23.49
C GLY A 61 -8.64 9.70 22.87
N ASN A 62 -8.92 9.54 21.57
CA ASN A 62 -10.16 10.03 20.95
C ASN A 62 -10.69 9.03 19.90
N TRP A 63 -11.85 9.32 19.33
CA TRP A 63 -12.48 8.48 18.32
C TRP A 63 -11.58 8.28 17.10
N ASP A 64 -10.91 9.33 16.65
CA ASP A 64 -10.01 9.27 15.49
C ASP A 64 -8.72 8.46 15.75
N ALA A 65 -8.48 8.12 17.02
CA ALA A 65 -7.36 7.29 17.42
C ALA A 65 -7.68 5.78 17.49
N CYS A 66 -8.88 5.35 17.16
CA CYS A 66 -9.33 3.98 17.37
C CYS A 66 -8.51 2.95 16.58
N ALA A 67 -7.98 3.32 15.44
CA ALA A 67 -7.06 2.47 14.65
C ALA A 67 -5.60 2.52 15.15
N GLY A 68 -5.26 3.39 16.10
CA GLY A 68 -3.92 3.60 16.62
C GLY A 68 -3.03 4.43 15.70
N TYR A 69 -3.20 4.37 14.41
CA TYR A 69 -2.41 5.07 13.41
C TYR A 69 -3.21 6.18 12.71
N HIS A 70 -2.52 7.28 12.41
CA HIS A 70 -3.05 8.32 11.54
C HIS A 70 -1.97 8.92 10.65
N TYR A 71 -2.26 9.02 9.36
CA TYR A 71 -1.29 9.39 8.32
C TYR A 71 -0.59 10.74 8.56
N ASN A 72 -1.30 11.74 9.07
CA ASN A 72 -0.75 13.09 9.27
C ASN A 72 0.06 13.24 10.57
N ASP A 73 0.14 12.20 11.39
CA ASP A 73 0.91 12.27 12.62
C ASP A 73 2.40 12.11 12.34
N THR A 74 3.22 12.93 12.98
CA THR A 74 4.67 12.93 12.81
C THR A 74 5.42 12.19 13.92
N THR A 75 4.69 11.76 14.96
CA THR A 75 5.30 11.12 16.14
C THR A 75 4.83 9.68 16.25
N LEU A 76 5.77 8.76 16.26
CA LEU A 76 5.53 7.36 16.58
C LEU A 76 5.56 7.18 18.11
N ARG A 77 4.54 6.55 18.66
CA ARG A 77 4.43 6.24 20.10
C ARG A 77 4.87 4.83 20.44
N GLY A 78 4.66 3.90 19.53
CA GLY A 78 5.00 2.49 19.72
C GLY A 78 4.33 1.60 18.69
N PHE A 79 4.23 0.32 19.03
CA PHE A 79 3.56 -0.69 18.22
C PHE A 79 2.64 -1.52 19.12
N SER A 80 1.36 -1.56 18.80
CA SER A 80 0.41 -2.42 19.48
C SER A 80 0.01 -3.60 18.62
N HIS A 81 -0.35 -4.71 19.26
CA HIS A 81 -0.80 -5.92 18.56
C HIS A 81 -2.32 -6.00 18.47
N THR A 82 -3.03 -5.29 19.35
CA THR A 82 -4.48 -5.32 19.42
C THR A 82 -5.03 -3.91 19.49
N HIS A 83 -6.01 -3.61 18.65
CA HIS A 83 -6.75 -2.36 18.65
C HIS A 83 -8.25 -2.64 18.72
N LEU A 84 -8.98 -1.79 19.42
CA LEU A 84 -10.44 -1.75 19.40
C LEU A 84 -10.90 -1.03 18.12
N SER A 85 -10.51 -1.58 16.96
CA SER A 85 -10.96 -1.02 15.71
C SER A 85 -12.24 -1.69 15.24
N LEU A 86 -13.02 -0.98 14.48
CA LEU A 86 -14.18 -1.31 13.64
C LEU A 86 -15.02 -2.58 13.94
N SER A 87 -14.48 -3.61 14.57
CA SER A 87 -15.22 -4.82 14.93
C SER A 87 -16.32 -4.57 15.97
N LEU A 88 -16.27 -3.45 16.69
CA LEU A 88 -17.33 -3.04 17.62
C LEU A 88 -18.49 -2.31 16.96
N ILE A 89 -18.38 -1.92 15.71
CA ILE A 89 -19.46 -1.26 14.96
C ILE A 89 -20.45 -2.29 14.40
N HIS A 90 -20.09 -3.56 14.44
CA HIS A 90 -20.91 -4.67 13.92
C HIS A 90 -21.57 -5.54 15.01
N ILE A 91 -21.57 -5.09 16.25
CA ILE A 91 -22.29 -5.76 17.33
C ILE A 91 -23.64 -5.05 17.56
#